data_129536a1cdb447e8bb0429cbfcedec2d
#
_entry.id   129536a1cdb447e8bb0429cbfcedec2d
#
_cell.length_a   1.000
_cell.length_b   1.000
_cell.length_c   1.000
_cell.angle_alpha   90.00
_cell.angle_beta   90.00
_cell.angle_gamma   90.00
#
_symmetry.space_group_name_H-M   'P 1'
#
loop_
_entity.id
_entity.type
_entity.pdbx_description
1 polymer ?
#
loop_
_entity_poly.entity_id
_entity_poly.type
_entity_poly.pdbx_seq_one_letter_code
_entity_poly.pdbx_strand_id
1 'polypeptide(L)'
;MSFFTLEELAYRPGPSGVTLTLGGEPAEAFDAVINRAKLYGDDWQDRVERLTMLSNVPGLRLFDPADVWVTGYSKFLMAQRLAAAGLPVPPTRSATSLTEVEEACEEWGAVILKPSFGYRGTDVERVADFAADKAVAEELLSRYPTLVCQRFYPTSGGEYRITVAGEATPINMLKLPAAGSWRCKTMEGATFERFEAPDDLVELSLRATRAMGITLAGLDILPTPDGYVVLEVNPVPAYLSMLGRDRIDL
;
A
#
# COMPACT_ATOMS: atom_id res chain seq x y z
N MET A 1 17.12 4.64 -20.27
CA MET A 1 16.59 4.34 -18.92
C MET A 1 17.70 3.67 -18.13
N SER A 2 18.00 4.16 -16.92
CA SER A 2 19.03 3.60 -16.03
C SER A 2 18.39 3.15 -14.74
N PHE A 3 18.97 2.16 -14.05
CA PHE A 3 18.49 1.63 -12.77
C PHE A 3 19.53 1.94 -11.70
N PHE A 4 19.08 2.45 -10.57
CA PHE A 4 19.91 2.80 -9.44
C PHE A 4 19.30 2.27 -8.14
N THR A 5 20.12 2.05 -7.14
CA THR A 5 19.66 1.82 -5.77
C THR A 5 19.68 3.14 -4.99
N LEU A 6 18.98 3.21 -3.86
CA LEU A 6 19.01 4.42 -3.02
C LEU A 6 20.41 4.64 -2.41
N GLU A 7 21.18 3.60 -2.23
CA GLU A 7 22.55 3.64 -1.72
C GLU A 7 23.51 4.34 -2.70
N GLU A 8 23.18 4.38 -4.01
CA GLU A 8 23.94 5.11 -5.04
C GLU A 8 23.62 6.61 -5.07
N LEU A 9 22.64 7.08 -4.27
CA LEU A 9 22.44 8.50 -4.05
C LEU A 9 23.51 9.03 -3.09
N ALA A 10 24.30 9.99 -3.56
CA ALA A 10 25.40 10.54 -2.79
C ALA A 10 25.41 12.08 -2.82
N TYR A 11 25.85 12.67 -1.71
CA TYR A 11 26.24 14.08 -1.63
C TYR A 11 27.65 14.26 -2.15
N ARG A 12 27.85 15.26 -3.00
CA ARG A 12 29.16 15.66 -3.53
C ARG A 12 29.35 17.17 -3.39
N PRO A 13 30.59 17.66 -3.17
CA PRO A 13 30.88 19.08 -3.33
C PRO A 13 30.54 19.52 -4.76
N GLY A 14 29.91 20.68 -4.89
CA GLY A 14 29.51 21.25 -6.18
C GLY A 14 29.66 22.75 -6.21
N PRO A 15 29.45 23.42 -7.38
CA PRO A 15 29.62 24.86 -7.54
C PRO A 15 28.78 25.73 -6.61
N SER A 16 27.57 25.23 -6.24
CA SER A 16 26.63 25.90 -5.34
C SER A 16 26.69 25.39 -3.90
N GLY A 17 27.73 24.64 -3.54
CA GLY A 17 27.94 24.05 -2.23
C GLY A 17 27.76 22.52 -2.23
N VAL A 18 26.61 22.01 -2.59
CA VAL A 18 26.31 20.56 -2.63
C VAL A 18 25.59 20.19 -3.91
N THR A 19 26.00 19.10 -4.52
CA THR A 19 25.32 18.45 -5.63
C THR A 19 24.92 17.05 -5.21
N LEU A 20 23.67 16.66 -5.50
CA LEU A 20 23.23 15.28 -5.39
C LEU A 20 23.67 14.52 -6.66
N THR A 21 24.20 13.32 -6.47
CA THR A 21 24.51 12.42 -7.59
C THR A 21 23.75 11.11 -7.42
N LEU A 22 23.28 10.56 -8.53
CA LEU A 22 22.60 9.27 -8.60
C LEU A 22 23.38 8.38 -9.58
N GLY A 23 23.98 7.30 -9.07
CA GLY A 23 24.88 6.45 -9.86
C GLY A 23 26.14 7.19 -10.36
N GLY A 24 26.57 8.24 -9.66
CA GLY A 24 27.72 9.05 -10.02
C GLY A 24 27.43 10.25 -10.93
N GLU A 25 26.25 10.30 -11.56
CA GLU A 25 25.79 11.42 -12.38
C GLU A 25 25.03 12.46 -11.53
N PRO A 26 25.13 13.76 -11.82
CA PRO A 26 24.32 14.79 -11.16
C PRO A 26 22.82 14.46 -11.28
N ALA A 27 22.08 14.57 -10.18
CA ALA A 27 20.64 14.25 -10.17
C ALA A 27 19.83 15.19 -11.10
N GLU A 28 20.30 16.39 -11.34
CA GLU A 28 19.73 17.38 -12.28
C GLU A 28 19.88 16.96 -13.75
N ALA A 29 20.73 15.96 -14.06
CA ALA A 29 20.87 15.41 -15.42
C ALA A 29 19.69 14.50 -15.82
N PHE A 30 18.82 14.15 -14.88
CA PHE A 30 17.65 13.30 -15.14
C PHE A 30 16.37 14.14 -15.25
N ASP A 31 15.57 13.87 -16.28
CA ASP A 31 14.24 14.51 -16.43
C ASP A 31 13.23 13.96 -15.43
N ALA A 32 13.35 12.67 -15.09
CA ALA A 32 12.42 12.00 -14.19
C ALA A 32 13.05 10.77 -13.53
N VAL A 33 12.62 10.47 -12.31
CA VAL A 33 12.95 9.24 -11.59
C VAL A 33 11.65 8.55 -11.18
N ILE A 34 11.53 7.26 -11.49
CA ILE A 34 10.45 6.41 -10.99
C ILE A 34 10.96 5.70 -9.75
N ASN A 35 10.37 6.06 -8.61
CA ASN A 35 10.74 5.47 -7.34
C ASN A 35 10.14 4.08 -7.19
N ARG A 36 11.01 3.07 -6.99
CA ARG A 36 10.65 1.68 -6.74
C ARG A 36 11.23 1.16 -5.43
N ALA A 37 11.88 2.02 -4.65
CA ALA A 37 12.42 1.67 -3.35
C ALA A 37 11.27 1.31 -2.38
N LYS A 38 11.54 0.50 -1.38
CA LYS A 38 10.57 0.08 -0.38
C LYS A 38 10.90 0.77 0.95
N LEU A 39 9.90 1.38 1.59
CA LEU A 39 10.05 2.05 2.89
C LEU A 39 9.75 1.11 4.05
N TYR A 40 10.44 -0.03 4.12
CA TYR A 40 10.38 -0.92 5.26
C TYR A 40 11.75 -1.54 5.54
N GLY A 41 11.96 -1.96 6.77
CA GLY A 41 13.26 -2.38 7.28
C GLY A 41 13.74 -1.40 8.35
N ASP A 42 14.85 -1.72 8.98
CA ASP A 42 15.39 -0.91 10.09
C ASP A 42 15.98 0.43 9.62
N ASP A 43 16.21 0.57 8.30
CA ASP A 43 16.78 1.74 7.61
C ASP A 43 15.72 2.63 6.93
N TRP A 44 14.45 2.49 7.29
CA TRP A 44 13.37 3.22 6.61
C TRP A 44 13.50 4.75 6.70
N GLN A 45 14.05 5.28 7.80
CA GLN A 45 14.30 6.72 7.97
C GLN A 45 15.32 7.24 6.95
N ASP A 46 16.44 6.53 6.77
CA ASP A 46 17.46 6.87 5.78
C ASP A 46 16.86 6.85 4.35
N ARG A 47 16.00 5.90 4.05
CA ARG A 47 15.32 5.82 2.76
C ARG A 47 14.37 6.99 2.51
N VAL A 48 13.60 7.40 3.54
CA VAL A 48 12.74 8.60 3.47
C VAL A 48 13.58 9.85 3.28
N GLU A 49 14.69 9.98 4.00
CA GLU A 49 15.61 11.12 3.86
C GLU A 49 16.14 11.21 2.42
N ARG A 50 16.67 10.12 1.86
CA ARG A 50 17.19 10.06 0.48
C ARG A 50 16.14 10.40 -0.57
N LEU A 51 14.92 9.88 -0.41
CA LEU A 51 13.82 10.23 -1.32
C LEU A 51 13.40 11.70 -1.19
N THR A 52 13.42 12.25 0.03
CA THR A 52 13.14 13.66 0.27
C THR A 52 14.19 14.54 -0.40
N MET A 53 15.46 14.13 -0.34
CA MET A 53 16.54 14.84 -1.06
C MET A 53 16.29 14.86 -2.57
N LEU A 54 15.90 13.73 -3.17
CA LEU A 54 15.54 13.65 -4.59
C LEU A 54 14.34 14.54 -4.93
N SER A 55 13.34 14.60 -4.04
CA SER A 55 12.17 15.46 -4.23
C SER A 55 12.52 16.95 -4.28
N ASN A 56 13.65 17.35 -3.71
CA ASN A 56 14.12 18.74 -3.66
C ASN A 56 15.06 19.12 -4.82
N VAL A 57 15.37 18.20 -5.73
CA VAL A 57 16.22 18.50 -6.90
C VAL A 57 15.44 19.33 -7.91
N PRO A 58 15.91 20.54 -8.24
CA PRO A 58 15.19 21.42 -9.16
C PRO A 58 15.05 20.79 -10.56
N GLY A 59 13.83 20.80 -11.08
CA GLY A 59 13.55 20.28 -12.42
C GLY A 59 13.38 18.74 -12.51
N LEU A 60 13.82 18.00 -11.51
CA LEU A 60 13.64 16.56 -11.47
C LEU A 60 12.17 16.21 -11.13
N ARG A 61 11.53 15.40 -11.96
CA ARG A 61 10.21 14.82 -11.66
C ARG A 61 10.36 13.48 -10.97
N LEU A 62 9.96 13.41 -9.70
CA LEU A 62 9.98 12.16 -8.94
C LEU A 62 8.57 11.53 -8.89
N PHE A 63 8.43 10.30 -9.35
CA PHE A 63 7.22 9.48 -9.32
C PHE A 63 7.41 8.32 -8.33
N ASP A 64 6.93 8.37 -7.09
CA ASP A 64 6.22 9.47 -6.44
C ASP A 64 7.13 10.03 -5.34
N PRO A 65 6.90 11.26 -4.84
CA PRO A 65 7.76 11.89 -3.83
C PRO A 65 7.60 11.25 -2.42
N ALA A 66 8.54 11.56 -1.53
CA ALA A 66 8.68 10.87 -0.24
C ALA A 66 7.45 10.99 0.67
N ASP A 67 6.79 12.14 0.72
CA ASP A 67 5.60 12.38 1.55
C ASP A 67 4.39 11.55 1.09
N VAL A 68 4.22 11.41 -0.21
CA VAL A 68 3.21 10.54 -0.83
C VAL A 68 3.47 9.07 -0.47
N TRP A 69 4.73 8.67 -0.44
CA TRP A 69 5.13 7.33 -0.08
C TRP A 69 4.84 7.00 1.37
N VAL A 70 5.22 7.89 2.31
CA VAL A 70 4.91 7.71 3.73
C VAL A 70 3.40 7.55 3.95
N THR A 71 2.60 8.38 3.24
CA THR A 71 1.13 8.27 3.29
C THR A 71 0.64 6.94 2.75
N GLY A 72 1.19 6.45 1.65
CA GLY A 72 0.81 5.17 1.06
C GLY A 72 1.17 3.95 1.93
N TYR A 73 2.22 4.04 2.75
CA TYR A 73 2.59 2.98 3.70
C TYR A 73 1.82 3.05 5.02
N SER A 74 1.31 4.23 5.41
CA SER A 74 0.52 4.39 6.63
C SER A 74 -0.95 4.10 6.40
N LYS A 75 -1.47 3.03 7.00
CA LYS A 75 -2.88 2.63 6.87
C LYS A 75 -3.84 3.65 7.48
N PHE A 76 -3.43 4.37 8.53
CA PHE A 76 -4.24 5.44 9.10
C PHE A 76 -4.32 6.66 8.19
N LEU A 77 -3.16 7.14 7.69
CA LEU A 77 -3.14 8.30 6.78
C LEU A 77 -3.89 7.99 5.48
N MET A 78 -3.73 6.79 4.95
CA MET A 78 -4.45 6.33 3.76
C MET A 78 -5.96 6.32 4.00
N ALA A 79 -6.43 5.67 5.07
CA ALA A 79 -7.86 5.63 5.40
C ALA A 79 -8.43 7.04 5.61
N GLN A 80 -7.69 7.93 6.28
CA GLN A 80 -8.07 9.33 6.48
C GLN A 80 -8.19 10.09 5.14
N ARG A 81 -7.18 10.00 4.26
CA ARG A 81 -7.19 10.71 2.97
C ARG A 81 -8.30 10.23 2.05
N LEU A 82 -8.48 8.91 1.95
CA LEU A 82 -9.54 8.32 1.13
C LEU A 82 -10.93 8.71 1.65
N ALA A 83 -11.16 8.62 2.97
CA ALA A 83 -12.43 9.01 3.59
C ALA A 83 -12.71 10.52 3.42
N ALA A 84 -11.70 11.38 3.58
CA ALA A 84 -11.83 12.82 3.36
C ALA A 84 -12.17 13.16 1.89
N ALA A 85 -11.78 12.32 0.94
CA ALA A 85 -12.16 12.42 -0.47
C ALA A 85 -13.53 11.78 -0.80
N GLY A 86 -14.28 11.32 0.21
CA GLY A 86 -15.57 10.67 0.03
C GLY A 86 -15.50 9.30 -0.65
N LEU A 87 -14.36 8.62 -0.53
CA LEU A 87 -14.17 7.30 -1.12
C LEU A 87 -14.51 6.20 -0.11
N PRO A 88 -15.07 5.07 -0.57
CA PRO A 88 -15.46 3.97 0.31
C PRO A 88 -14.23 3.26 0.88
N VAL A 89 -14.07 3.31 2.19
CA VAL A 89 -13.05 2.58 2.95
C VAL A 89 -13.72 1.76 4.05
N PRO A 90 -13.13 0.66 4.52
CA PRO A 90 -13.67 -0.05 5.65
C PRO A 90 -13.73 0.87 6.88
N PRO A 91 -14.78 0.82 7.71
CA PRO A 91 -14.80 1.45 9.02
C PRO A 91 -13.51 1.12 9.77
N THR A 92 -12.81 2.15 10.22
CA THR A 92 -11.45 2.05 10.77
C THR A 92 -11.34 2.87 12.05
N ARG A 93 -10.73 2.30 13.09
CA ARG A 93 -10.34 3.00 14.33
C ARG A 93 -8.93 2.57 14.76
N SER A 94 -8.32 3.34 15.65
CA SER A 94 -7.17 2.90 16.42
C SER A 94 -7.63 1.97 17.54
N ALA A 95 -6.78 1.00 17.89
CA ALA A 95 -6.94 0.20 19.10
C ALA A 95 -5.62 0.16 19.86
N THR A 96 -5.65 0.53 21.15
CA THR A 96 -4.53 0.55 22.07
C THR A 96 -4.76 -0.39 23.27
N SER A 97 -5.96 -0.97 23.36
CA SER A 97 -6.40 -1.85 24.41
C SER A 97 -7.31 -2.95 23.90
N LEU A 98 -7.43 -4.02 24.68
CA LEU A 98 -8.37 -5.11 24.39
C LEU A 98 -9.84 -4.63 24.41
N THR A 99 -10.17 -3.70 25.30
CA THR A 99 -11.52 -3.13 25.37
C THR A 99 -11.93 -2.46 24.07
N GLU A 100 -11.01 -1.68 23.44
CA GLU A 100 -11.30 -1.04 22.16
C GLU A 100 -11.46 -2.05 21.00
N VAL A 101 -10.74 -3.19 21.07
CA VAL A 101 -10.93 -4.29 20.10
C VAL A 101 -12.28 -4.98 20.31
N GLU A 102 -12.67 -5.24 21.59
CA GLU A 102 -13.96 -5.83 21.94
C GLU A 102 -15.13 -4.97 21.46
N GLU A 103 -15.11 -3.66 21.77
CA GLU A 103 -16.09 -2.69 21.30
C GLU A 103 -16.19 -2.68 19.76
N ALA A 104 -15.08 -2.80 19.05
CA ALA A 104 -15.10 -2.87 17.59
C ALA A 104 -15.74 -4.17 17.09
N CYS A 105 -15.50 -5.29 17.76
CA CYS A 105 -16.15 -6.56 17.45
C CYS A 105 -17.65 -6.52 17.73
N GLU A 106 -18.07 -5.89 18.83
CA GLU A 106 -19.49 -5.70 19.13
C GLU A 106 -20.20 -4.83 18.08
N GLU A 107 -19.55 -3.76 17.61
CA GLU A 107 -20.12 -2.84 16.63
C GLU A 107 -20.14 -3.40 15.20
N TRP A 108 -19.05 -4.07 14.78
CA TRP A 108 -18.84 -4.45 13.38
C TRP A 108 -18.90 -5.96 13.12
N GLY A 109 -18.97 -6.77 14.16
CA GLY A 109 -18.77 -8.21 14.10
C GLY A 109 -17.28 -8.54 14.01
N ALA A 110 -16.86 -9.25 12.96
CA ALA A 110 -15.44 -9.56 12.79
C ALA A 110 -14.63 -8.33 12.39
N VAL A 111 -13.40 -8.23 12.91
CA VAL A 111 -12.46 -7.15 12.61
C VAL A 111 -11.11 -7.69 12.14
N ILE A 112 -10.36 -6.85 11.45
CA ILE A 112 -8.96 -7.04 11.10
C ILE A 112 -8.10 -6.15 12.00
N LEU A 113 -7.14 -6.75 12.68
CA LEU A 113 -6.09 -6.05 13.42
C LEU A 113 -4.80 -6.08 12.61
N LYS A 114 -4.12 -4.94 12.52
CA LYS A 114 -2.86 -4.83 11.80
C LYS A 114 -2.04 -3.63 12.26
N PRO A 115 -0.69 -3.64 12.13
CA PRO A 115 0.12 -2.46 12.38
C PRO A 115 -0.18 -1.37 11.33
N SER A 116 -0.04 -0.09 11.71
CA SER A 116 -0.23 1.03 10.78
C SER A 116 0.76 0.99 9.62
N PHE A 117 2.03 0.75 9.92
CA PHE A 117 3.08 0.53 8.94
C PHE A 117 3.36 -0.97 8.84
N GLY A 118 3.27 -1.53 7.65
CA GLY A 118 3.51 -2.94 7.43
C GLY A 118 3.44 -3.28 5.95
N TYR A 119 3.92 -4.47 5.59
CA TYR A 119 3.96 -4.94 4.22
C TYR A 119 3.71 -6.45 4.14
N ARG A 120 3.28 -6.92 2.97
CA ARG A 120 3.03 -8.34 2.67
C ARG A 120 2.04 -9.02 3.61
N GLY A 121 1.20 -8.26 4.32
CA GLY A 121 0.24 -8.79 5.27
C GLY A 121 0.87 -9.41 6.52
N THR A 122 2.10 -9.01 6.88
CA THR A 122 2.71 -9.39 8.16
C THR A 122 1.88 -8.78 9.29
N ASP A 123 1.63 -9.60 10.33
CA ASP A 123 0.85 -9.20 11.52
C ASP A 123 -0.55 -8.64 11.19
N VAL A 124 -1.16 -9.17 10.15
CA VAL A 124 -2.55 -8.91 9.80
C VAL A 124 -3.39 -10.08 10.28
N GLU A 125 -4.19 -9.88 11.32
CA GLU A 125 -4.96 -10.93 11.95
C GLU A 125 -6.45 -10.59 11.97
N ARG A 126 -7.28 -11.63 11.85
CA ARG A 126 -8.72 -11.53 11.97
C ARG A 126 -9.14 -11.94 13.36
N VAL A 127 -9.94 -11.10 14.00
CA VAL A 127 -10.69 -11.42 15.21
C VAL A 127 -12.16 -11.60 14.80
N ALA A 128 -12.62 -12.84 14.78
CA ALA A 128 -13.97 -13.18 14.35
C ALA A 128 -14.92 -13.31 15.54
N ASP A 129 -14.42 -13.82 16.64
CA ASP A 129 -15.07 -13.92 17.94
C ASP A 129 -14.06 -13.43 18.98
N PHE A 130 -14.35 -12.30 19.63
CA PHE A 130 -13.40 -11.71 20.56
C PHE A 130 -13.05 -12.63 21.72
N ALA A 131 -14.01 -13.37 22.26
CA ALA A 131 -13.74 -14.28 23.39
C ALA A 131 -12.80 -15.43 22.99
N ALA A 132 -12.95 -15.96 21.76
CA ALA A 132 -12.12 -17.04 21.24
C ALA A 132 -10.75 -16.52 20.76
N ASP A 133 -10.69 -15.32 20.16
CA ASP A 133 -9.52 -14.78 19.50
C ASP A 133 -8.75 -13.75 20.35
N LYS A 134 -9.13 -13.56 21.61
CA LYS A 134 -8.54 -12.55 22.52
C LYS A 134 -7.01 -12.65 22.60
N ALA A 135 -6.46 -13.84 22.64
CA ALA A 135 -5.01 -14.06 22.72
C ALA A 135 -4.27 -13.48 21.49
N VAL A 136 -4.89 -13.49 20.32
CA VAL A 136 -4.33 -12.88 19.09
C VAL A 136 -4.25 -11.36 19.24
N ALA A 137 -5.29 -10.73 19.79
CA ALA A 137 -5.31 -9.30 20.04
C ALA A 137 -4.27 -8.91 21.12
N GLU A 138 -4.15 -9.69 22.19
CA GLU A 138 -3.15 -9.50 23.25
C GLU A 138 -1.72 -9.55 22.71
N GLU A 139 -1.42 -10.55 21.87
CA GLU A 139 -0.11 -10.71 21.25
C GLU A 139 0.23 -9.50 20.35
N LEU A 140 -0.69 -9.06 19.49
CA LEU A 140 -0.47 -7.90 18.64
C LEU A 140 -0.28 -6.61 19.44
N LEU A 141 -1.11 -6.36 20.46
CA LEU A 141 -0.99 -5.18 21.33
C LEU A 141 0.29 -5.17 22.16
N SER A 142 0.86 -6.35 22.47
CA SER A 142 2.16 -6.41 23.15
C SER A 142 3.33 -5.96 22.28
N ARG A 143 3.20 -6.09 20.96
CA ARG A 143 4.23 -5.72 19.98
C ARG A 143 4.04 -4.31 19.40
N TYR A 144 2.79 -3.86 19.31
CA TYR A 144 2.43 -2.60 18.69
C TYR A 144 1.64 -1.73 19.66
N PRO A 145 2.12 -0.51 20.00
CA PRO A 145 1.42 0.37 20.95
C PRO A 145 0.07 0.85 20.43
N THR A 146 -0.13 0.80 19.12
CA THR A 146 -1.40 1.14 18.46
C THR A 146 -1.58 0.27 17.24
N LEU A 147 -2.74 -0.36 17.14
CA LEU A 147 -3.16 -1.14 15.98
C LEU A 147 -4.22 -0.40 15.17
N VAL A 148 -4.21 -0.65 13.87
CA VAL A 148 -5.35 -0.37 13.00
C VAL A 148 -6.35 -1.48 13.22
N CYS A 149 -7.56 -1.14 13.68
CA CYS A 149 -8.70 -2.02 13.79
C CYS A 149 -9.71 -1.65 12.69
N GLN A 150 -9.99 -2.57 11.80
CA GLN A 150 -10.88 -2.38 10.65
C GLN A 150 -11.99 -3.41 10.61
N ARG A 151 -13.21 -2.99 10.23
CA ARG A 151 -14.28 -3.94 9.93
C ARG A 151 -13.81 -4.96 8.88
N PHE A 152 -14.03 -6.24 9.17
CA PHE A 152 -13.75 -7.31 8.21
C PHE A 152 -14.83 -7.37 7.12
N TYR A 153 -14.40 -7.53 5.88
CA TYR A 153 -15.25 -7.86 4.75
C TYR A 153 -14.87 -9.24 4.20
N PRO A 154 -15.84 -10.13 3.92
CA PRO A 154 -15.56 -11.45 3.36
C PRO A 154 -14.83 -11.35 2.01
N THR A 155 -13.84 -12.21 1.83
CA THR A 155 -13.01 -12.27 0.61
C THR A 155 -13.35 -13.47 -0.28
N SER A 156 -14.46 -14.17 0.01
CA SER A 156 -14.87 -15.34 -0.77
C SER A 156 -15.16 -15.04 -2.25
N GLY A 157 -15.53 -13.79 -2.58
CA GLY A 157 -15.67 -13.30 -3.95
C GLY A 157 -14.38 -12.81 -4.59
N GLY A 158 -13.25 -12.94 -3.88
CA GLY A 158 -11.95 -12.43 -4.31
C GLY A 158 -11.69 -10.98 -3.91
N GLU A 159 -10.50 -10.51 -4.25
CA GLU A 159 -10.00 -9.16 -4.05
C GLU A 159 -9.49 -8.63 -5.38
N TYR A 160 -9.95 -7.49 -5.81
CA TYR A 160 -9.46 -6.84 -7.01
C TYR A 160 -8.11 -6.19 -6.76
N ARG A 161 -7.13 -6.52 -7.61
CA ARG A 161 -5.85 -5.82 -7.69
C ARG A 161 -5.84 -4.99 -8.96
N ILE A 162 -6.05 -3.69 -8.83
CA ILE A 162 -6.02 -2.74 -9.94
C ILE A 162 -4.68 -2.02 -9.93
N THR A 163 -3.94 -2.09 -11.03
CA THR A 163 -2.71 -1.30 -11.18
C THR A 163 -3.04 -0.02 -11.93
N VAL A 164 -2.78 1.11 -11.30
CA VAL A 164 -2.91 2.44 -11.90
C VAL A 164 -1.54 2.96 -12.29
N ALA A 165 -1.46 3.53 -13.50
CA ALA A 165 -0.30 4.26 -14.00
C ALA A 165 -0.80 5.56 -14.66
N GLY A 166 -0.69 6.68 -13.96
CA GLY A 166 -1.30 7.95 -14.37
C GLY A 166 -2.83 7.84 -14.46
N GLU A 167 -3.38 7.97 -15.66
CA GLU A 167 -4.82 7.89 -15.93
C GLU A 167 -5.24 6.53 -16.54
N ALA A 168 -4.38 5.51 -16.47
CA ALA A 168 -4.64 4.20 -17.03
C ALA A 168 -4.60 3.09 -15.98
N THR A 169 -5.34 2.00 -16.25
CA THR A 169 -5.33 0.77 -15.44
C THR A 169 -4.82 -0.41 -16.27
N PRO A 170 -3.49 -0.46 -16.56
CA PRO A 170 -2.94 -1.41 -17.54
C PRO A 170 -3.00 -2.87 -17.10
N ILE A 171 -3.09 -3.15 -15.80
CA ILE A 171 -3.11 -4.52 -15.27
C ILE A 171 -4.18 -4.62 -14.20
N ASN A 172 -5.20 -5.44 -14.49
CA ASN A 172 -6.30 -5.71 -13.58
C ASN A 172 -6.39 -7.21 -13.30
N MET A 173 -6.34 -7.57 -12.02
CA MET A 173 -6.31 -8.96 -11.56
C MET A 173 -7.36 -9.17 -10.48
N LEU A 174 -8.05 -10.30 -10.53
CA LEU A 174 -8.83 -10.82 -9.43
C LEU A 174 -7.94 -11.79 -8.65
N LYS A 175 -7.74 -11.53 -7.37
CA LYS A 175 -7.06 -12.43 -6.43
C LYS A 175 -8.12 -13.30 -5.74
N LEU A 176 -8.00 -14.61 -5.86
CA LEU A 176 -8.87 -15.55 -5.18
C LEU A 176 -8.13 -16.21 -4.02
N PRO A 177 -8.67 -16.23 -2.80
CA PRO A 177 -8.03 -16.88 -1.68
C PRO A 177 -7.96 -18.40 -1.89
N ALA A 178 -6.98 -19.05 -1.27
CA ALA A 178 -6.96 -20.52 -1.21
C ALA A 178 -8.20 -21.06 -0.47
N ALA A 179 -8.58 -22.28 -0.76
CA ALA A 179 -9.73 -22.93 -0.13
C ALA A 179 -9.61 -22.88 1.40
N GLY A 180 -10.65 -22.37 2.07
CA GLY A 180 -10.69 -22.20 3.53
C GLY A 180 -9.90 -20.99 4.08
N SER A 181 -9.17 -20.25 3.24
CA SER A 181 -8.51 -19.00 3.64
C SER A 181 -9.40 -17.79 3.41
N TRP A 182 -9.26 -16.79 4.29
CA TRP A 182 -9.81 -15.46 4.09
C TRP A 182 -8.77 -14.49 3.52
N ARG A 183 -7.51 -14.93 3.41
CA ARG A 183 -6.38 -14.10 2.94
C ARG A 183 -6.11 -14.34 1.47
N CYS A 184 -6.04 -13.26 0.70
CA CYS A 184 -5.64 -13.31 -0.72
C CYS A 184 -4.12 -13.17 -0.87
N LYS A 185 -3.34 -14.00 -0.14
CA LYS A 185 -1.87 -13.98 -0.19
C LYS A 185 -1.31 -15.05 -1.12
N THR A 186 -0.43 -14.65 -2.04
CA THR A 186 0.26 -15.58 -2.97
C THR A 186 1.01 -16.69 -2.24
N MET A 187 1.66 -16.37 -1.12
CA MET A 187 2.41 -17.35 -0.32
C MET A 187 1.51 -18.35 0.41
N GLU A 188 0.23 -18.06 0.53
CA GLU A 188 -0.79 -18.92 1.14
C GLU A 188 -1.65 -19.65 0.06
N GLY A 189 -1.22 -19.63 -1.21
CA GLY A 189 -1.89 -20.35 -2.30
C GLY A 189 -3.01 -19.56 -3.00
N ALA A 190 -3.09 -18.25 -2.81
CA ALA A 190 -4.01 -17.43 -3.59
C ALA A 190 -3.67 -17.47 -5.08
N THR A 191 -4.69 -17.51 -5.93
CA THR A 191 -4.57 -17.49 -7.39
C THR A 191 -4.92 -16.12 -7.94
N PHE A 192 -4.50 -15.86 -9.19
CA PHE A 192 -4.71 -14.59 -9.86
C PHE A 192 -5.29 -14.83 -11.24
N GLU A 193 -6.35 -14.12 -11.56
CA GLU A 193 -7.00 -14.16 -12.87
C GLU A 193 -7.04 -12.75 -13.45
N ARG A 194 -6.66 -12.60 -14.72
CA ARG A 194 -6.85 -11.32 -15.43
C ARG A 194 -8.34 -11.12 -15.70
N PHE A 195 -8.80 -9.88 -15.58
CA PHE A 195 -10.16 -9.51 -15.95
C PHE A 195 -10.19 -8.09 -16.53
N GLU A 196 -11.25 -7.80 -17.26
CA GLU A 196 -11.57 -6.45 -17.72
C GLU A 196 -12.33 -5.74 -16.60
N ALA A 197 -11.71 -4.70 -16.03
CA ALA A 197 -12.31 -3.99 -14.91
C ALA A 197 -13.50 -3.14 -15.41
N PRO A 198 -14.67 -3.21 -14.75
CA PRO A 198 -15.80 -2.36 -15.08
C PRO A 198 -15.49 -0.88 -14.80
N ASP A 199 -16.16 0.01 -15.51
CA ASP A 199 -15.88 1.45 -15.52
C ASP A 199 -15.95 2.08 -14.12
N ASP A 200 -16.87 1.66 -13.28
CA ASP A 200 -17.03 2.15 -11.91
C ASP A 200 -15.85 1.76 -11.00
N LEU A 201 -15.28 0.57 -11.20
CA LEU A 201 -14.08 0.11 -10.49
C LEU A 201 -12.83 0.86 -10.97
N VAL A 202 -12.73 1.10 -12.28
CA VAL A 202 -11.67 1.93 -12.89
C VAL A 202 -11.74 3.35 -12.32
N GLU A 203 -12.91 3.98 -12.34
CA GLU A 203 -13.11 5.34 -11.83
C GLU A 203 -12.78 5.42 -10.35
N LEU A 204 -13.25 4.47 -9.53
CA LEU A 204 -12.90 4.39 -8.11
C LEU A 204 -11.39 4.34 -7.91
N SER A 205 -10.69 3.51 -8.69
CA SER A 205 -9.25 3.34 -8.60
C SER A 205 -8.48 4.62 -8.94
N LEU A 206 -8.87 5.31 -10.02
CA LEU A 206 -8.29 6.58 -10.43
C LEU A 206 -8.56 7.70 -9.40
N ARG A 207 -9.76 7.76 -8.85
CA ARG A 207 -10.09 8.71 -7.77
C ARG A 207 -9.27 8.44 -6.50
N ALA A 208 -9.08 7.17 -6.15
CA ALA A 208 -8.29 6.80 -4.97
C ALA A 208 -6.82 7.18 -5.13
N THR A 209 -6.20 6.93 -6.28
CA THR A 209 -4.81 7.34 -6.54
C THR A 209 -4.63 8.86 -6.57
N ARG A 210 -5.58 9.60 -7.16
CA ARG A 210 -5.58 11.07 -7.11
C ARG A 210 -5.70 11.60 -5.69
N ALA A 211 -6.60 11.05 -4.87
CA ALA A 211 -6.75 11.44 -3.47
C ALA A 211 -5.48 11.19 -2.64
N MET A 212 -4.75 10.13 -2.99
CA MET A 212 -3.46 9.82 -2.37
C MET A 212 -2.29 10.60 -2.95
N GLY A 213 -2.44 11.25 -4.10
CA GLY A 213 -1.36 11.90 -4.85
C GLY A 213 -0.37 10.92 -5.47
N ILE A 214 -0.77 9.66 -5.69
CA ILE A 214 0.09 8.59 -6.20
C ILE A 214 -0.12 8.43 -7.69
N THR A 215 0.97 8.43 -8.46
CA THR A 215 0.93 8.27 -9.92
C THR A 215 0.99 6.81 -10.36
N LEU A 216 1.76 5.99 -9.63
CA LEU A 216 1.91 4.57 -9.90
C LEU A 216 1.54 3.75 -8.66
N ALA A 217 0.40 3.09 -8.70
CA ALA A 217 -0.12 2.35 -7.54
C ALA A 217 -0.70 0.98 -7.91
N GLY A 218 -0.74 0.10 -6.91
CA GLY A 218 -1.55 -1.10 -6.92
C GLY A 218 -2.61 -1.01 -5.82
N LEU A 219 -3.88 -1.03 -6.21
CA LEU A 219 -4.99 -0.96 -5.28
C LEU A 219 -5.48 -2.36 -4.94
N ASP A 220 -5.78 -2.57 -3.67
CA ASP A 220 -6.54 -3.73 -3.19
C ASP A 220 -7.96 -3.26 -2.86
N ILE A 221 -8.95 -3.82 -3.57
CA ILE A 221 -10.36 -3.41 -3.49
C ILE A 221 -11.23 -4.65 -3.29
N LEU A 222 -12.15 -4.60 -2.34
CA LEU A 222 -13.11 -5.68 -2.13
C LEU A 222 -14.50 -5.30 -2.68
N PRO A 223 -15.18 -6.24 -3.35
CA PRO A 223 -16.61 -6.11 -3.61
C PRO A 223 -17.40 -6.20 -2.30
N THR A 224 -18.47 -5.43 -2.22
CA THR A 224 -19.45 -5.45 -1.14
C THR A 224 -20.86 -5.46 -1.73
N PRO A 225 -21.91 -5.78 -0.96
CA PRO A 225 -23.29 -5.69 -1.47
C PRO A 225 -23.67 -4.30 -1.99
N ASP A 226 -23.02 -3.26 -1.46
CA ASP A 226 -23.31 -1.85 -1.80
C ASP A 226 -22.29 -1.24 -2.78
N GLY A 227 -21.46 -2.07 -3.42
CA GLY A 227 -20.42 -1.63 -4.36
C GLY A 227 -19.03 -2.11 -3.99
N TYR A 228 -18.11 -1.21 -3.66
CA TYR A 228 -16.71 -1.53 -3.38
C TYR A 228 -16.19 -0.85 -2.10
N VAL A 229 -15.15 -1.41 -1.49
CA VAL A 229 -14.33 -0.73 -0.48
C VAL A 229 -12.84 -0.83 -0.84
N VAL A 230 -12.13 0.28 -0.74
CA VAL A 230 -10.68 0.34 -0.98
C VAL A 230 -9.95 -0.06 0.31
N LEU A 231 -9.25 -1.19 0.26
CA LEU A 231 -8.47 -1.70 1.40
C LEU A 231 -7.11 -1.04 1.50
N GLU A 232 -6.44 -0.89 0.35
CA GLU A 232 -5.06 -0.42 0.29
C GLU A 232 -4.74 0.22 -1.07
N VAL A 233 -3.90 1.27 -1.03
CA VAL A 233 -3.29 1.91 -2.20
C VAL A 233 -1.78 1.82 -2.04
N ASN A 234 -1.17 0.86 -2.71
CA ASN A 234 0.25 0.55 -2.59
C ASN A 234 1.08 1.37 -3.59
N PRO A 235 2.01 2.23 -3.15
CA PRO A 235 2.83 3.06 -4.03
C PRO A 235 3.90 2.29 -4.80
N VAL A 236 4.13 1.01 -4.47
CA VAL A 236 5.07 0.12 -5.17
C VAL A 236 4.35 -1.15 -5.55
N PRO A 237 3.55 -1.13 -6.62
CA PRO A 237 2.84 -2.33 -7.05
C PRO A 237 3.81 -3.43 -7.49
N ALA A 238 3.57 -4.65 -6.99
CA ALA A 238 4.34 -5.84 -7.33
C ALA A 238 3.63 -6.63 -8.43
N TYR A 239 3.80 -6.27 -9.70
CA TYR A 239 3.16 -6.97 -10.81
C TYR A 239 3.95 -8.17 -11.35
N LEU A 240 5.27 -8.21 -11.18
CA LEU A 240 6.10 -9.30 -11.69
C LEU A 240 5.72 -10.67 -11.11
N SER A 241 5.33 -10.70 -9.82
CA SER A 241 4.86 -11.92 -9.17
C SER A 241 3.47 -12.36 -9.65
N MET A 242 2.69 -11.45 -10.21
CA MET A 242 1.32 -11.72 -10.69
C MET A 242 1.29 -12.17 -12.14
N LEU A 243 2.22 -11.67 -12.98
CA LEU A 243 2.26 -11.97 -14.41
C LEU A 243 3.06 -13.23 -14.76
N GLY A 244 3.77 -13.81 -13.78
CA GLY A 244 4.79 -14.83 -14.04
C GLY A 244 6.05 -14.18 -14.64
N ARG A 245 7.22 -14.75 -14.34
CA ARG A 245 8.52 -14.19 -14.78
C ARG A 245 8.70 -14.15 -16.30
N ASP A 246 7.91 -14.93 -17.04
CA ASP A 246 8.07 -15.18 -18.46
C ASP A 246 7.10 -14.40 -19.38
N ARG A 247 6.31 -13.47 -18.80
CA ARG A 247 5.27 -12.72 -19.54
C ARG A 247 5.34 -11.22 -19.31
N ILE A 248 6.51 -10.63 -19.47
CA ILE A 248 6.65 -9.18 -19.59
C ILE A 248 6.83 -8.86 -21.09
N ASP A 249 5.75 -8.94 -21.84
CA ASP A 249 5.60 -8.14 -23.05
C ASP A 249 4.95 -6.83 -22.59
N LEU A 250 5.77 -5.80 -22.44
CA LEU A 250 5.38 -4.41 -22.25
C LEU A 250 5.13 -3.76 -23.59
#